data_f2462e80deff07b9f6594e19f5b01415
#
_entry.id   f2462e80deff07b9f6594e19f5b01415
#
_cell.length_a   1.000
_cell.length_b   1.000
_cell.length_c   1.000
_cell.angle_alpha   90.00
_cell.angle_beta   90.00
_cell.angle_gamma   90.00
#
_symmetry.space_group_name_H-M   'P 1'
#
loop_
_entity.id
_entity.type
_entity.pdbx_description
1 polymer ?
#
loop_
_entity_poly.entity_id
_entity_poly.type
_entity_poly.pdbx_seq_one_letter_code
_entity_poly.pdbx_strand_id
1 'polypeptide(L)'
;MTSLAAPQQCVEATAPRAVLAGWLTVLLAGLFCLNTAGGWVRLSGAGVAIPHWPVIELDEGRKTLLPPLSEAGWTAAHAAWAGHQAILRAKIEAGEIHGAALGRQPESIGDFRGMFLIEWFHRLLAAGVGLLALACLGTVLADRGLCARIGVPVGVAVLLIATQAVLGAALIGQGTSTRWLFLHQGNAALILACVLVAVLRLLGSGSEGGRPAAVRGLVLAAAAATWLMLMLGGLLAASRHNLPSGGLLGLDAGPAWWPAASFATNLLDNASLHHLVHRLGAVLVASLVVWAMILAHRRAAPERTRLALAVAGTFVALQAVLGIAAAVMPRGEVVVPLAHLFLGHVLFLVLVLAAFDLKQSQEQTQGVPA
;
A
#
# COMPACT_ATOMS: atom_id res chain seq x y z
N MET A 1 6.58 24.19 -56.84
CA MET A 1 7.20 24.53 -55.55
C MET A 1 6.16 24.27 -54.45
N THR A 2 6.09 23.07 -53.97
CA THR A 2 5.15 22.62 -52.92
C THR A 2 5.92 22.56 -51.62
N SER A 3 5.52 23.43 -50.66
CA SER A 3 6.08 23.56 -49.32
C SER A 3 5.76 22.31 -48.49
N LEU A 4 6.78 21.54 -48.19
CA LEU A 4 6.81 20.52 -47.14
C LEU A 4 7.03 21.19 -45.76
N ALA A 5 5.96 21.62 -45.10
CA ALA A 5 6.01 22.12 -43.75
C ALA A 5 4.93 21.41 -42.89
N ALA A 6 5.22 20.20 -42.47
CA ALA A 6 4.59 19.58 -41.32
C ALA A 6 5.37 18.30 -40.94
N PRO A 7 6.23 18.34 -39.93
CA PRO A 7 6.02 17.47 -38.78
C PRO A 7 6.49 18.05 -37.41
N GLN A 8 6.84 19.33 -37.31
CA GLN A 8 7.41 19.87 -36.05
C GLN A 8 6.38 20.00 -34.89
N GLN A 9 5.11 20.22 -35.17
CA GLN A 9 4.08 20.41 -34.13
C GLN A 9 3.71 19.13 -33.37
N CYS A 10 3.92 17.93 -33.96
CA CYS A 10 3.66 16.67 -33.25
C CYS A 10 4.77 16.28 -32.27
N VAL A 11 6.01 16.69 -32.49
CA VAL A 11 7.17 16.30 -31.65
C VAL A 11 7.23 17.17 -30.41
N GLU A 12 6.96 18.47 -30.47
CA GLU A 12 6.97 19.37 -29.31
C GLU A 12 5.86 19.09 -28.31
N ALA A 13 4.71 18.61 -28.71
CA ALA A 13 3.59 18.28 -27.84
C ALA A 13 3.78 16.94 -27.05
N THR A 14 4.72 16.10 -27.45
CA THR A 14 4.98 14.79 -26.81
C THR A 14 6.03 14.86 -25.70
N ALA A 15 7.00 15.76 -25.80
CA ALA A 15 8.09 15.89 -24.84
C ALA A 15 7.63 16.21 -23.38
N PRO A 16 6.73 17.18 -23.13
CA PRO A 16 6.24 17.46 -21.78
C PRO A 16 5.50 16.26 -21.16
N ARG A 17 4.75 15.51 -21.99
CA ARG A 17 4.02 14.31 -21.53
C ARG A 17 4.97 13.18 -21.13
N ALA A 18 6.03 12.95 -21.90
CA ALA A 18 7.02 11.94 -21.60
C ALA A 18 7.79 12.27 -20.30
N VAL A 19 8.15 13.53 -20.11
CA VAL A 19 8.79 14.01 -18.88
C VAL A 19 7.90 13.80 -17.66
N LEU A 20 6.62 14.20 -17.74
CA LEU A 20 5.67 14.00 -16.65
C LEU A 20 5.41 12.51 -16.38
N ALA A 21 5.33 11.68 -17.41
CA ALA A 21 5.23 10.23 -17.26
C ALA A 21 6.45 9.66 -16.51
N GLY A 22 7.66 10.17 -16.79
CA GLY A 22 8.88 9.86 -16.04
C GLY A 22 8.76 10.23 -14.56
N TRP A 23 8.34 11.46 -14.23
CA TRP A 23 8.14 11.89 -12.85
C TRP A 23 7.07 11.09 -12.10
N LEU A 24 5.95 10.77 -12.75
CA LEU A 24 4.92 9.91 -12.16
C LEU A 24 5.43 8.46 -11.96
N THR A 25 6.32 7.97 -12.83
CA THR A 25 6.97 6.67 -12.64
C THR A 25 7.94 6.71 -11.45
N VAL A 26 8.71 7.78 -11.29
CA VAL A 26 9.54 8.00 -10.09
C VAL A 26 8.68 8.10 -8.84
N LEU A 27 7.54 8.80 -8.90
CA LEU A 27 6.58 8.87 -7.81
C LEU A 27 6.03 7.47 -7.46
N LEU A 28 5.68 6.67 -8.44
CA LEU A 28 5.20 5.29 -8.24
C LEU A 28 6.27 4.43 -7.56
N ALA A 29 7.51 4.50 -8.02
CA ALA A 29 8.64 3.80 -7.40
C ALA A 29 8.90 4.29 -5.96
N GLY A 30 8.87 5.61 -5.72
CA GLY A 30 8.99 6.20 -4.40
C GLY A 30 7.88 5.76 -3.44
N LEU A 31 6.64 5.68 -3.91
CA LEU A 31 5.50 5.14 -3.15
C LEU A 31 5.68 3.66 -2.80
N PHE A 32 6.24 2.86 -3.71
CA PHE A 32 6.59 1.46 -3.44
C PHE A 32 7.67 1.35 -2.36
N CYS A 33 8.73 2.13 -2.47
CA CYS A 33 9.79 2.19 -1.45
C CYS A 33 9.22 2.64 -0.10
N LEU A 34 8.36 3.67 -0.09
CA LEU A 34 7.68 4.17 1.12
C LEU A 34 6.81 3.10 1.77
N ASN A 35 6.02 2.37 0.99
CA ASN A 35 5.17 1.31 1.49
C ASN A 35 5.99 0.13 2.06
N THR A 36 7.10 -0.21 1.41
CA THR A 36 8.05 -1.22 1.91
C THR A 36 8.72 -0.76 3.20
N ALA A 37 9.17 0.48 3.27
CA ALA A 37 9.73 1.08 4.48
C ALA A 37 8.70 1.11 5.62
N GLY A 38 7.42 1.43 5.35
CA GLY A 38 6.33 1.35 6.32
C GLY A 38 6.09 -0.07 6.84
N GLY A 39 6.16 -1.07 5.96
CA GLY A 39 6.14 -2.47 6.34
C GLY A 39 7.31 -2.83 7.26
N TRP A 40 8.50 -2.36 6.97
CA TRP A 40 9.67 -2.57 7.82
C TRP A 40 9.52 -1.90 9.19
N VAL A 41 9.11 -0.61 9.22
CA VAL A 41 8.76 0.10 10.48
C VAL A 41 7.83 -0.74 11.33
N ARG A 42 6.79 -1.31 10.73
CA ARG A 42 5.79 -2.11 11.44
C ARG A 42 6.35 -3.44 11.94
N LEU A 43 7.04 -4.19 11.11
CA LEU A 43 7.56 -5.52 11.42
C LEU A 43 8.71 -5.47 12.42
N SER A 44 9.56 -4.44 12.38
CA SER A 44 10.63 -4.21 13.36
C SER A 44 10.13 -3.68 14.71
N GLY A 45 8.84 -3.32 14.81
CA GLY A 45 8.26 -2.72 16.01
C GLY A 45 8.66 -1.26 16.26
N ALA A 46 9.23 -0.59 15.24
CA ALA A 46 9.71 0.79 15.31
C ALA A 46 8.59 1.86 15.21
N GLY A 47 7.35 1.48 14.92
CA GLY A 47 6.28 2.37 14.47
C GLY A 47 5.72 3.38 15.47
N VAL A 48 6.32 3.55 16.63
CA VAL A 48 6.06 4.63 17.60
C VAL A 48 7.36 5.01 18.32
N ALA A 49 8.50 4.88 17.66
CA ALA A 49 9.79 5.29 18.20
C ALA A 49 9.93 6.82 18.25
N ILE A 50 9.16 7.54 17.41
CA ILE A 50 9.07 9.00 17.41
C ILE A 50 7.65 9.40 17.82
N PRO A 51 7.42 9.81 19.09
CA PRO A 51 6.08 10.01 19.64
C PRO A 51 5.30 11.20 19.06
N HIS A 52 5.99 12.18 18.48
CA HIS A 52 5.37 13.40 17.97
C HIS A 52 5.28 13.39 16.43
N TRP A 53 4.25 14.05 15.90
CA TRP A 53 4.04 14.22 14.47
C TRP A 53 3.56 15.65 14.18
N PRO A 54 4.01 16.32 13.11
CA PRO A 54 4.98 15.86 12.08
C PRO A 54 6.44 16.02 12.48
N VAL A 55 6.74 16.66 13.59
CA VAL A 55 8.08 17.00 14.06
C VAL A 55 8.57 16.03 15.14
N ILE A 56 9.87 16.00 15.35
CA ILE A 56 10.53 15.36 16.46
C ILE A 56 10.59 16.39 17.58
N GLU A 57 10.05 16.07 18.75
CA GLU A 57 10.19 16.90 19.94
C GLU A 57 11.26 16.29 20.84
N LEU A 58 12.28 17.09 21.15
CA LEU A 58 13.36 16.79 22.06
C LEU A 58 13.12 17.52 23.39
N ASP A 59 14.14 17.60 24.24
CA ASP A 59 14.07 18.30 25.52
C ASP A 59 13.41 19.67 25.44
N GLU A 60 12.68 20.05 26.48
CA GLU A 60 12.12 21.39 26.71
C GLU A 60 11.25 21.91 25.55
N GLY A 61 10.62 21.01 24.78
CA GLY A 61 9.74 21.40 23.66
C GLY A 61 10.49 21.83 22.41
N ARG A 62 11.81 21.59 22.31
CA ARG A 62 12.58 21.87 21.10
C ARG A 62 12.15 20.95 19.96
N LYS A 63 11.65 21.55 18.88
CA LYS A 63 11.15 20.84 17.69
C LYS A 63 12.23 20.79 16.59
N THR A 64 12.40 19.65 15.97
CA THR A 64 13.35 19.42 14.87
C THR A 64 12.79 18.45 13.83
N LEU A 65 13.35 18.48 12.64
CA LEU A 65 13.10 17.48 11.59
C LEU A 65 14.26 16.47 11.48
N LEU A 66 15.39 16.75 12.14
CA LEU A 66 16.57 15.91 12.10
C LEU A 66 16.66 15.04 13.35
N PRO A 67 17.24 13.83 13.24
CA PRO A 67 17.50 12.98 14.40
C PRO A 67 18.50 13.66 15.35
N PRO A 68 18.53 13.25 16.64
CA PRO A 68 19.52 13.74 17.58
C PRO A 68 20.95 13.50 17.10
N LEU A 69 21.83 14.49 17.27
CA LEU A 69 23.24 14.42 16.88
C LEU A 69 24.18 14.20 18.08
N SER A 70 23.67 14.29 19.33
CA SER A 70 24.46 14.14 20.56
C SER A 70 23.92 13.01 21.44
N GLU A 71 24.75 12.48 22.32
CA GLU A 71 24.33 11.46 23.29
C GLU A 71 23.21 11.96 24.21
N ALA A 72 23.30 13.23 24.67
CA ALA A 72 22.25 13.85 25.48
C ALA A 72 20.93 13.94 24.71
N GLY A 73 20.96 14.31 23.43
CA GLY A 73 19.78 14.34 22.59
C GLY A 73 19.15 12.94 22.38
N TRP A 74 19.96 11.90 22.27
CA TRP A 74 19.46 10.52 22.18
C TRP A 74 18.81 10.04 23.48
N THR A 75 19.40 10.42 24.63
CA THR A 75 18.84 10.11 25.96
C THR A 75 17.49 10.79 26.14
N ALA A 76 17.39 12.06 25.73
CA ALA A 76 16.15 12.80 25.77
C ALA A 76 15.05 12.23 24.85
N ALA A 77 15.41 11.90 23.61
CA ALA A 77 14.48 11.24 22.69
C ALA A 77 13.97 9.90 23.23
N HIS A 78 14.84 9.12 23.89
CA HIS A 78 14.45 7.86 24.54
C HIS A 78 13.51 8.10 25.73
N ALA A 79 13.77 9.12 26.54
CA ALA A 79 12.89 9.49 27.65
C ALA A 79 11.50 9.94 27.15
N ALA A 80 11.44 10.78 26.10
CA ALA A 80 10.19 11.18 25.47
C ALA A 80 9.40 9.99 24.92
N TRP A 81 10.07 9.04 24.28
CA TRP A 81 9.48 7.80 23.83
C TRP A 81 8.92 6.97 25.01
N ALA A 82 9.69 6.79 26.08
CA ALA A 82 9.26 6.01 27.25
C ALA A 82 8.03 6.64 27.91
N GLY A 83 7.99 7.96 28.02
CA GLY A 83 6.82 8.70 28.52
C GLY A 83 5.59 8.48 27.64
N HIS A 84 5.73 8.54 26.32
CA HIS A 84 4.64 8.26 25.37
C HIS A 84 4.13 6.81 25.48
N GLN A 85 5.03 5.83 25.63
CA GLN A 85 4.64 4.43 25.84
C GLN A 85 3.84 4.23 27.13
N ALA A 86 4.19 4.95 28.19
CA ALA A 86 3.43 4.94 29.46
C ALA A 86 2.01 5.50 29.29
N ILE A 87 1.86 6.61 28.56
CA ILE A 87 0.55 7.19 28.22
C ILE A 87 -0.30 6.22 27.42
N LEU A 88 0.27 5.59 26.38
CA LEU A 88 -0.45 4.62 25.58
C LEU A 88 -0.89 3.40 26.40
N ARG A 89 -0.04 2.93 27.31
CA ARG A 89 -0.36 1.82 28.21
C ARG A 89 -1.52 2.17 29.13
N ALA A 90 -1.50 3.35 29.76
CA ALA A 90 -2.60 3.82 30.59
C ALA A 90 -3.92 3.91 29.85
N LYS A 91 -3.91 4.39 28.60
CA LYS A 91 -5.11 4.43 27.74
C LYS A 91 -5.64 3.03 27.37
N ILE A 92 -4.75 2.06 27.15
CA ILE A 92 -5.14 0.67 26.89
C ILE A 92 -5.78 0.06 28.15
N GLU A 93 -5.18 0.27 29.33
CA GLU A 93 -5.70 -0.20 30.62
C GLU A 93 -7.05 0.43 30.97
N ALA A 94 -7.26 1.71 30.60
CA ALA A 94 -8.55 2.40 30.75
C ALA A 94 -9.61 1.96 29.70
N GLY A 95 -9.24 1.13 28.72
CA GLY A 95 -10.16 0.71 27.66
C GLY A 95 -10.45 1.80 26.62
N GLU A 96 -9.71 2.89 26.61
CA GLU A 96 -9.87 3.99 25.64
C GLU A 96 -9.32 3.62 24.27
N ILE A 97 -8.35 2.73 24.20
CA ILE A 97 -7.72 2.25 22.97
C ILE A 97 -7.83 0.73 22.92
N HIS A 98 -8.50 0.22 21.86
CA HIS A 98 -8.69 -1.21 21.64
C HIS A 98 -7.80 -1.70 20.50
N GLY A 99 -7.31 -2.94 20.60
CA GLY A 99 -6.47 -3.56 19.57
C GLY A 99 -5.16 -2.81 19.30
N ALA A 100 -4.72 -1.98 20.23
CA ALA A 100 -3.48 -1.22 20.12
C ALA A 100 -2.28 -2.09 20.48
N ALA A 101 -1.23 -2.05 19.66
CA ALA A 101 0.05 -2.64 19.99
C ALA A 101 1.02 -1.52 20.38
N LEU A 102 1.58 -1.63 21.60
CA LEU A 102 2.72 -0.81 22.01
C LEU A 102 3.92 -1.11 21.10
N GLY A 103 4.81 -0.15 20.92
CA GLY A 103 6.10 -0.35 20.28
C GLY A 103 6.89 -1.46 20.96
N ARG A 104 7.83 -2.10 20.22
CA ARG A 104 8.79 -3.02 20.82
C ARG A 104 9.62 -2.28 21.87
N GLN A 105 9.87 -2.90 23.01
CA GLN A 105 10.80 -2.33 23.99
C GLN A 105 12.24 -2.48 23.46
N PRO A 106 13.03 -1.40 23.38
CA PRO A 106 14.42 -1.48 22.98
C PRO A 106 15.26 -2.13 24.09
N GLU A 107 16.22 -2.95 23.70
CA GLU A 107 17.13 -3.63 24.64
C GLU A 107 18.25 -2.71 25.13
N SER A 108 18.56 -1.66 24.36
CA SER A 108 19.60 -0.67 24.62
C SER A 108 19.29 0.65 23.95
N ILE A 109 20.02 1.72 24.33
CA ILE A 109 19.97 3.00 23.64
C ILE A 109 20.39 2.88 22.16
N GLY A 110 21.31 1.97 21.84
CA GLY A 110 21.71 1.69 20.47
C GLY A 110 20.58 1.05 19.65
N ASP A 111 19.84 0.13 20.24
CA ASP A 111 18.67 -0.49 19.63
C ASP A 111 17.54 0.55 19.43
N PHE A 112 17.30 1.41 20.42
CA PHE A 112 16.37 2.54 20.28
C PHE A 112 16.73 3.46 19.11
N ARG A 113 18.01 3.80 18.94
CA ARG A 113 18.48 4.61 17.80
C ARG A 113 18.14 3.94 16.47
N GLY A 114 18.35 2.62 16.38
CA GLY A 114 17.98 1.86 15.19
C GLY A 114 16.48 1.97 14.87
N MET A 115 15.61 1.77 15.86
CA MET A 115 14.17 1.91 15.71
C MET A 115 13.78 3.34 15.29
N PHE A 116 14.35 4.35 15.95
CA PHE A 116 14.11 5.75 15.65
C PHE A 116 14.49 6.12 14.22
N LEU A 117 15.67 5.69 13.76
CA LEU A 117 16.17 6.00 12.42
C LEU A 117 15.34 5.30 11.31
N ILE A 118 14.84 4.09 11.56
CA ILE A 118 13.92 3.38 10.65
C ILE A 118 12.62 4.19 10.49
N GLU A 119 12.02 4.65 11.58
CA GLU A 119 10.80 5.47 11.51
C GLU A 119 11.07 6.86 10.92
N TRP A 120 12.17 7.49 11.27
CA TRP A 120 12.58 8.78 10.71
C TRP A 120 12.77 8.71 9.19
N PHE A 121 13.46 7.69 8.70
CA PHE A 121 13.65 7.48 7.26
C PHE A 121 12.32 7.30 6.53
N HIS A 122 11.39 6.54 7.11
CA HIS A 122 10.04 6.40 6.56
C HIS A 122 9.32 7.76 6.47
N ARG A 123 9.39 8.61 7.50
CA ARG A 123 8.79 9.96 7.50
C ARG A 123 9.45 10.89 6.49
N LEU A 124 10.78 10.84 6.37
CA LEU A 124 11.53 11.61 5.38
C LEU A 124 11.12 11.23 3.95
N LEU A 125 11.05 9.94 3.67
CA LEU A 125 10.62 9.43 2.37
C LEU A 125 9.16 9.85 2.08
N ALA A 126 8.28 9.79 3.08
CA ALA A 126 6.89 10.25 2.95
C ALA A 126 6.80 11.74 2.60
N ALA A 127 7.61 12.59 3.22
CA ALA A 127 7.69 14.02 2.89
C ALA A 127 8.16 14.24 1.44
N GLY A 128 9.23 13.55 1.01
CA GLY A 128 9.74 13.63 -0.37
C GLY A 128 8.71 13.19 -1.41
N VAL A 129 8.05 12.05 -1.18
CA VAL A 129 6.97 11.54 -2.04
C VAL A 129 5.78 12.52 -2.08
N GLY A 130 5.40 13.09 -0.93
CA GLY A 130 4.32 14.09 -0.86
C GLY A 130 4.64 15.35 -1.67
N LEU A 131 5.85 15.88 -1.55
CA LEU A 131 6.30 17.05 -2.33
C LEU A 131 6.33 16.76 -3.83
N LEU A 132 6.82 15.58 -4.23
CA LEU A 132 6.83 15.16 -5.64
C LEU A 132 5.40 15.03 -6.19
N ALA A 133 4.48 14.48 -5.41
CA ALA A 133 3.08 14.36 -5.81
C ALA A 133 2.41 15.74 -6.01
N LEU A 134 2.70 16.70 -5.12
CA LEU A 134 2.24 18.09 -5.26
C LEU A 134 2.83 18.77 -6.51
N ALA A 135 4.12 18.57 -6.79
CA ALA A 135 4.75 19.09 -8.00
C ALA A 135 4.13 18.50 -9.28
N CYS A 136 3.86 17.19 -9.30
CA CYS A 136 3.13 16.56 -10.41
C CYS A 136 1.73 17.12 -10.55
N LEU A 137 0.98 17.32 -9.47
CA LEU A 137 -0.35 17.92 -9.52
C LEU A 137 -0.29 19.35 -10.06
N GLY A 138 0.65 20.19 -9.59
CA GLY A 138 0.86 21.55 -10.09
C GLY A 138 1.08 21.58 -11.61
N THR A 139 1.94 20.67 -12.10
CA THR A 139 2.19 20.52 -13.56
C THR A 139 0.92 20.13 -14.32
N VAL A 140 0.12 19.21 -13.77
CA VAL A 140 -1.14 18.76 -14.38
C VAL A 140 -2.17 19.89 -14.43
N LEU A 141 -2.29 20.68 -13.36
CA LEU A 141 -3.25 21.79 -13.30
C LEU A 141 -2.87 22.97 -14.19
N ALA A 142 -1.58 23.15 -14.49
CA ALA A 142 -1.07 24.21 -15.36
C ALA A 142 -1.37 23.94 -16.84
N ASP A 143 -1.66 22.70 -17.25
CA ASP A 143 -1.95 22.32 -18.64
C ASP A 143 -3.35 21.69 -18.74
N ARG A 144 -4.26 22.36 -19.50
CA ARG A 144 -5.64 21.91 -19.69
C ARG A 144 -5.74 20.52 -20.32
N GLY A 145 -4.83 20.19 -21.25
CA GLY A 145 -4.80 18.89 -21.92
C GLY A 145 -4.38 17.76 -20.96
N LEU A 146 -3.36 18.02 -20.13
CA LEU A 146 -2.96 17.09 -19.07
C LEU A 146 -4.05 16.96 -18.01
N CYS A 147 -4.66 18.07 -17.59
CA CYS A 147 -5.75 18.07 -16.62
C CYS A 147 -6.94 17.23 -17.09
N ALA A 148 -7.37 17.40 -18.33
CA ALA A 148 -8.46 16.59 -18.92
C ALA A 148 -8.11 15.10 -18.99
N ARG A 149 -6.83 14.75 -19.24
CA ARG A 149 -6.38 13.36 -19.40
C ARG A 149 -6.13 12.64 -18.09
N ILE A 150 -5.45 13.28 -17.14
CA ILE A 150 -4.98 12.65 -15.90
C ILE A 150 -5.29 13.45 -14.62
N GLY A 151 -6.00 14.57 -14.71
CA GLY A 151 -6.30 15.42 -13.55
C GLY A 151 -7.03 14.66 -12.43
N VAL A 152 -8.02 13.82 -12.79
CA VAL A 152 -8.76 13.01 -11.80
C VAL A 152 -7.84 12.02 -11.08
N PRO A 153 -7.11 11.10 -11.74
CA PRO A 153 -6.29 10.13 -11.01
C PRO A 153 -5.16 10.79 -10.21
N VAL A 154 -4.53 11.88 -10.69
CA VAL A 154 -3.49 12.59 -9.93
C VAL A 154 -4.09 13.36 -8.74
N GLY A 155 -5.22 14.06 -8.93
CA GLY A 155 -5.92 14.76 -7.86
C GLY A 155 -6.39 13.82 -6.74
N VAL A 156 -6.96 12.66 -7.12
CA VAL A 156 -7.35 11.62 -6.16
C VAL A 156 -6.13 11.05 -5.44
N ALA A 157 -5.01 10.80 -6.14
CA ALA A 157 -3.78 10.32 -5.50
C ALA A 157 -3.27 11.33 -4.44
N VAL A 158 -3.24 12.63 -4.74
CA VAL A 158 -2.82 13.66 -3.78
C VAL A 158 -3.77 13.75 -2.58
N LEU A 159 -5.09 13.66 -2.79
CA LEU A 159 -6.07 13.61 -1.70
C LEU A 159 -5.85 12.38 -0.81
N LEU A 160 -5.62 11.22 -1.40
CA LEU A 160 -5.33 9.98 -0.67
C LEU A 160 -3.97 10.06 0.06
N ILE A 161 -2.96 10.76 -0.48
CA ILE A 161 -1.69 11.02 0.21
C ILE A 161 -1.92 11.93 1.44
N ALA A 162 -2.75 12.95 1.34
CA ALA A 162 -3.12 13.77 2.49
C ALA A 162 -3.87 12.93 3.55
N THR A 163 -4.81 12.10 3.14
CA THR A 163 -5.50 11.13 4.02
C THR A 163 -4.51 10.17 4.67
N GLN A 164 -3.50 9.69 3.92
CA GLN A 164 -2.46 8.81 4.44
C GLN A 164 -1.64 9.44 5.57
N ALA A 165 -1.35 10.73 5.47
CA ALA A 165 -0.66 11.48 6.52
C ALA A 165 -1.51 11.57 7.79
N VAL A 166 -2.82 11.81 7.66
CA VAL A 166 -3.76 11.83 8.81
C VAL A 166 -3.86 10.44 9.45
N LEU A 167 -3.99 9.37 8.65
CA LEU A 167 -4.02 8.00 9.15
C LEU A 167 -2.71 7.63 9.86
N GLY A 168 -1.56 8.09 9.32
CA GLY A 168 -0.25 7.91 9.96
C GLY A 168 -0.15 8.61 11.31
N ALA A 169 -0.65 9.85 11.42
CA ALA A 169 -0.72 10.58 12.69
C ALA A 169 -1.61 9.86 13.71
N ALA A 170 -2.76 9.34 13.27
CA ALA A 170 -3.66 8.56 14.13
C ALA A 170 -3.00 7.28 14.67
N LEU A 171 -2.18 6.60 13.85
CA LEU A 171 -1.40 5.43 14.29
C LEU A 171 -0.41 5.77 15.41
N ILE A 172 0.23 6.93 15.37
CA ILE A 172 1.13 7.37 16.44
C ILE A 172 0.34 7.65 17.72
N GLY A 173 -0.75 8.39 17.62
CA GLY A 173 -1.57 8.80 18.78
C GLY A 173 -2.33 7.64 19.45
N GLN A 174 -2.54 6.53 18.74
CA GLN A 174 -3.31 5.36 19.20
C GLN A 174 -2.49 4.05 19.21
N GLY A 175 -1.17 4.12 19.21
CA GLY A 175 -0.29 2.99 19.44
C GLY A 175 -0.34 1.90 18.38
N THR A 176 -0.40 2.23 17.09
CA THR A 176 -0.50 1.26 15.98
C THR A 176 -1.74 0.36 16.05
N SER A 177 -2.87 0.95 16.43
CA SER A 177 -4.17 0.28 16.51
C SER A 177 -4.51 -0.46 15.20
N THR A 178 -5.09 -1.65 15.32
CA THR A 178 -5.52 -2.50 14.21
C THR A 178 -6.43 -1.75 13.22
N ARG A 179 -7.36 -0.93 13.72
CA ARG A 179 -8.32 -0.17 12.91
C ARG A 179 -7.64 0.83 11.98
N TRP A 180 -6.69 1.61 12.52
CA TRP A 180 -5.97 2.60 11.74
C TRP A 180 -4.99 1.97 10.77
N LEU A 181 -4.35 0.86 11.15
CA LEU A 181 -3.44 0.14 10.26
C LEU A 181 -4.18 -0.49 9.08
N PHE A 182 -5.37 -1.05 9.30
CA PHE A 182 -6.25 -1.56 8.24
C PHE A 182 -6.55 -0.48 7.19
N LEU A 183 -6.98 0.70 7.63
CA LEU A 183 -7.29 1.81 6.74
C LEU A 183 -6.04 2.38 6.06
N HIS A 184 -4.95 2.54 6.81
CA HIS A 184 -3.68 3.03 6.29
C HIS A 184 -3.12 2.15 5.18
N GLN A 185 -3.18 0.82 5.36
CA GLN A 185 -2.72 -0.15 4.36
C GLN A 185 -3.58 -0.14 3.09
N GLY A 186 -4.91 -0.10 3.24
CA GLY A 186 -5.83 -0.03 2.10
C GLY A 186 -5.68 1.26 1.30
N ASN A 187 -5.53 2.39 1.99
CA ASN A 187 -5.33 3.69 1.36
C ASN A 187 -4.01 3.75 0.57
N ALA A 188 -2.91 3.18 1.11
CA ALA A 188 -1.62 3.11 0.42
C ALA A 188 -1.71 2.38 -0.93
N ALA A 189 -2.43 1.26 -0.98
CA ALA A 189 -2.64 0.52 -2.23
C ALA A 189 -3.44 1.32 -3.26
N LEU A 190 -4.46 2.09 -2.84
CA LEU A 190 -5.24 2.94 -3.74
C LEU A 190 -4.40 4.10 -4.31
N ILE A 191 -3.50 4.69 -3.52
CA ILE A 191 -2.56 5.71 -4.02
C ILE A 191 -1.72 5.13 -5.16
N LEU A 192 -1.13 3.96 -4.97
CA LEU A 192 -0.35 3.27 -6.00
C LEU A 192 -1.17 3.02 -7.27
N ALA A 193 -2.41 2.56 -7.14
CA ALA A 193 -3.30 2.32 -8.29
C ALA A 193 -3.62 3.62 -9.04
N CYS A 194 -3.91 4.73 -8.34
CA CYS A 194 -4.20 6.02 -8.97
C CYS A 194 -3.00 6.54 -9.75
N VAL A 195 -1.79 6.48 -9.19
CA VAL A 195 -0.57 6.91 -9.88
C VAL A 195 -0.27 6.00 -11.07
N LEU A 196 -0.41 4.67 -10.94
CA LEU A 196 -0.28 3.75 -12.07
C LEU A 196 -1.25 4.09 -13.21
N VAL A 197 -2.52 4.33 -12.91
CA VAL A 197 -3.52 4.71 -13.92
C VAL A 197 -3.15 6.03 -14.61
N ALA A 198 -2.59 7.02 -13.88
CA ALA A 198 -2.12 8.26 -14.47
C ALA A 198 -0.96 8.01 -15.47
N VAL A 199 0.03 7.19 -15.09
CA VAL A 199 1.14 6.78 -15.96
C VAL A 199 0.63 6.10 -17.22
N LEU A 200 -0.25 5.10 -17.08
CA LEU A 200 -0.80 4.33 -18.20
C LEU A 200 -1.59 5.21 -19.17
N ARG A 201 -2.36 6.18 -18.67
CA ARG A 201 -3.07 7.16 -19.50
C ARG A 201 -2.13 8.06 -20.29
N LEU A 202 -1.00 8.48 -19.72
CA LEU A 202 -0.01 9.31 -20.42
C LEU A 202 0.72 8.51 -21.51
N LEU A 203 1.10 7.26 -21.21
CA LEU A 203 1.81 6.41 -22.16
C LEU A 203 0.94 5.92 -23.32
N GLY A 204 -0.38 6.14 -23.26
CA GLY A 204 -1.28 5.75 -24.34
C GLY A 204 -1.38 4.23 -24.52
N SER A 205 -1.18 3.47 -23.45
CA SER A 205 -1.21 2.00 -23.47
C SER A 205 -2.61 1.50 -23.81
N GLY A 206 -2.92 1.29 -25.08
CA GLY A 206 -4.11 0.62 -25.57
C GLY A 206 -3.72 -0.60 -26.38
N SER A 207 -4.33 -1.76 -26.17
CA SER A 207 -4.14 -2.91 -27.05
C SER A 207 -5.27 -3.01 -28.06
N GLU A 208 -4.92 -3.25 -29.31
CA GLU A 208 -5.86 -3.64 -30.37
C GLU A 208 -6.26 -5.09 -30.15
N GLY A 209 -7.52 -5.39 -29.91
CA GLY A 209 -7.99 -6.78 -29.77
C GLY A 209 -9.39 -6.93 -29.16
N GLY A 210 -9.93 -8.13 -29.24
CA GLY A 210 -11.27 -8.50 -28.76
C GLY A 210 -11.47 -8.26 -27.26
N ARG A 211 -12.72 -7.97 -26.86
CA ARG A 211 -13.07 -7.31 -25.59
C ARG A 211 -14.01 -8.12 -24.72
N PRO A 212 -13.54 -9.11 -24.02
CA PRO A 212 -14.43 -9.84 -23.17
C PRO A 212 -14.72 -9.04 -21.88
N ALA A 213 -15.89 -8.34 -21.83
CA ALA A 213 -16.37 -7.64 -20.64
C ALA A 213 -16.37 -8.56 -19.39
N ALA A 214 -16.67 -9.84 -19.59
CA ALA A 214 -16.63 -10.85 -18.54
C ALA A 214 -15.22 -11.05 -17.97
N VAL A 215 -14.16 -11.01 -18.80
CA VAL A 215 -12.76 -11.09 -18.33
C VAL A 215 -12.45 -9.86 -17.48
N ARG A 216 -12.84 -8.68 -17.95
CA ARG A 216 -12.64 -7.43 -17.19
C ARG A 216 -13.33 -7.47 -15.83
N GLY A 217 -14.57 -7.97 -15.77
CA GLY A 217 -15.31 -8.13 -14.52
C GLY A 217 -14.57 -9.02 -13.51
N LEU A 218 -14.05 -10.17 -13.96
CA LEU A 218 -13.25 -11.07 -13.12
C LEU A 218 -11.93 -10.45 -12.66
N VAL A 219 -11.22 -9.74 -13.55
CA VAL A 219 -9.97 -9.05 -13.19
C VAL A 219 -10.22 -7.96 -12.16
N LEU A 220 -11.29 -7.17 -12.30
CA LEU A 220 -11.69 -6.17 -11.32
C LEU A 220 -12.07 -6.81 -9.97
N ALA A 221 -12.79 -7.93 -9.99
CA ALA A 221 -13.13 -8.68 -8.79
C ALA A 221 -11.85 -9.23 -8.10
N ALA A 222 -10.90 -9.76 -8.87
CA ALA A 222 -9.61 -10.22 -8.35
C ALA A 222 -8.79 -9.05 -7.77
N ALA A 223 -8.75 -7.89 -8.42
CA ALA A 223 -8.08 -6.70 -7.91
C ALA A 223 -8.73 -6.19 -6.61
N ALA A 224 -10.06 -6.11 -6.55
CA ALA A 224 -10.79 -5.71 -5.34
C ALA A 224 -10.56 -6.71 -4.19
N ALA A 225 -10.62 -8.01 -4.47
CA ALA A 225 -10.32 -9.04 -3.48
C ALA A 225 -8.86 -8.94 -2.99
N THR A 226 -7.88 -8.72 -3.89
CA THR A 226 -6.47 -8.53 -3.52
C THR A 226 -6.30 -7.27 -2.66
N TRP A 227 -6.97 -6.17 -2.98
CA TRP A 227 -6.97 -4.96 -2.16
C TRP A 227 -7.51 -5.21 -0.75
N LEU A 228 -8.64 -5.92 -0.61
CA LEU A 228 -9.17 -6.33 0.68
C LEU A 228 -8.18 -7.24 1.44
N MET A 229 -7.49 -8.13 0.74
CA MET A 229 -6.46 -8.99 1.33
C MET A 229 -5.26 -8.21 1.85
N LEU A 230 -4.84 -7.13 1.17
CA LEU A 230 -3.81 -6.22 1.68
C LEU A 230 -4.26 -5.53 2.97
N MET A 231 -5.52 -5.09 3.06
CA MET A 231 -6.09 -4.50 4.27
C MET A 231 -6.14 -5.52 5.42
N LEU A 232 -6.62 -6.74 5.16
CA LEU A 232 -6.66 -7.83 6.15
C LEU A 232 -5.26 -8.25 6.60
N GLY A 233 -4.26 -8.24 5.71
CA GLY A 233 -2.85 -8.43 6.06
C GLY A 233 -2.36 -7.38 7.06
N GLY A 234 -2.86 -6.14 6.97
CA GLY A 234 -2.63 -5.08 7.96
C GLY A 234 -3.16 -5.44 9.35
N LEU A 235 -4.37 -6.02 9.44
CA LEU A 235 -4.92 -6.51 10.72
C LEU A 235 -4.06 -7.62 11.32
N LEU A 236 -3.62 -8.59 10.52
CA LEU A 236 -2.73 -9.66 10.96
C LEU A 236 -1.41 -9.12 11.48
N ALA A 237 -0.79 -8.20 10.75
CA ALA A 237 0.45 -7.55 11.18
C ALA A 237 0.27 -6.75 12.47
N ALA A 238 -0.90 -6.10 12.68
CA ALA A 238 -1.19 -5.34 13.88
C ALA A 238 -1.39 -6.23 15.12
N SER A 239 -2.11 -7.34 14.98
CA SER A 239 -2.41 -8.24 16.10
C SER A 239 -1.19 -8.98 16.63
N ARG A 240 -0.04 -8.95 15.95
CA ARG A 240 1.20 -9.69 16.30
C ARG A 240 1.00 -11.18 16.57
N HIS A 241 -0.14 -11.72 16.23
CA HIS A 241 -0.43 -13.13 16.34
C HIS A 241 0.11 -13.85 15.10
N ASN A 242 1.44 -13.97 15.02
CA ASN A 242 2.02 -15.09 14.33
C ASN A 242 1.58 -16.32 15.10
N LEU A 243 0.67 -17.08 14.57
CA LEU A 243 0.20 -18.30 15.22
C LEU A 243 1.39 -19.24 15.37
N PRO A 244 1.74 -19.61 16.61
CA PRO A 244 2.78 -20.60 16.84
C PRO A 244 2.32 -22.01 16.45
N SER A 245 1.05 -22.20 16.18
CA SER A 245 0.44 -23.51 15.99
C SER A 245 -0.05 -23.68 14.57
N GLY A 246 0.34 -24.79 14.00
CA GLY A 246 0.24 -25.16 12.62
C GLY A 246 -1.14 -25.53 12.08
N GLY A 247 -2.23 -25.12 12.66
CA GLY A 247 -3.56 -25.36 12.09
C GLY A 247 -3.71 -24.68 10.72
N LEU A 248 -4.09 -25.43 9.70
CA LEU A 248 -4.26 -24.93 8.34
C LEU A 248 -5.19 -23.72 8.27
N LEU A 249 -6.19 -23.64 9.14
CA LEU A 249 -7.17 -22.55 9.20
C LEU A 249 -6.84 -21.49 10.24
N GLY A 250 -5.83 -21.70 11.10
CA GLY A 250 -5.42 -20.74 12.11
C GLY A 250 -6.37 -20.63 13.31
N LEU A 251 -7.19 -21.64 13.55
CA LEU A 251 -8.20 -21.65 14.63
C LEU A 251 -7.61 -21.98 16.01
N ASP A 252 -6.32 -22.33 16.06
CA ASP A 252 -5.63 -22.69 17.32
C ASP A 252 -5.41 -21.47 18.25
N ALA A 253 -5.54 -20.24 17.72
CA ALA A 253 -5.51 -19.01 18.51
C ALA A 253 -6.81 -18.75 19.28
N GLY A 254 -7.82 -19.63 19.15
CA GLY A 254 -9.13 -19.51 19.77
C GLY A 254 -10.27 -19.56 18.76
N PRO A 255 -11.52 -19.37 19.19
CA PRO A 255 -12.68 -19.46 18.31
C PRO A 255 -12.67 -18.34 17.26
N ALA A 256 -13.00 -18.70 16.02
CA ALA A 256 -13.11 -17.74 14.92
C ALA A 256 -14.24 -16.70 15.10
N TRP A 257 -15.09 -16.91 16.08
CA TRP A 257 -16.15 -15.98 16.44
C TRP A 257 -16.36 -15.94 17.94
N TRP A 258 -16.42 -14.74 18.50
CA TRP A 258 -16.74 -14.51 19.93
C TRP A 258 -18.23 -14.15 20.07
N PRO A 259 -19.08 -15.06 20.56
CA PRO A 259 -20.54 -14.85 20.56
C PRO A 259 -21.00 -13.66 21.41
N ALA A 260 -20.27 -13.34 22.47
CA ALA A 260 -20.56 -12.23 23.38
C ALA A 260 -20.05 -10.88 22.88
N ALA A 261 -19.21 -10.86 21.83
CA ALA A 261 -18.64 -9.63 21.29
C ALA A 261 -19.49 -9.07 20.13
N SER A 262 -19.42 -7.76 19.93
CA SER A 262 -20.05 -7.12 18.77
C SER A 262 -19.46 -7.61 17.45
N PHE A 263 -20.18 -7.43 16.34
CA PHE A 263 -19.66 -7.70 15.00
C PHE A 263 -18.37 -6.91 14.73
N ALA A 264 -18.35 -5.63 15.08
CA ALA A 264 -17.18 -4.77 14.90
C ALA A 264 -15.98 -5.26 15.72
N THR A 265 -16.19 -5.69 16.96
CA THR A 265 -15.13 -6.26 17.81
C THR A 265 -14.58 -7.55 17.21
N ASN A 266 -15.44 -8.46 16.74
CA ASN A 266 -14.99 -9.66 16.05
C ASN A 266 -14.17 -9.32 14.81
N LEU A 267 -14.64 -8.39 13.97
CA LEU A 267 -13.97 -8.02 12.73
C LEU A 267 -12.60 -7.34 12.97
N LEU A 268 -12.48 -6.53 14.02
CA LEU A 268 -11.31 -5.67 14.22
C LEU A 268 -10.30 -6.20 15.24
N ASP A 269 -10.72 -7.09 16.15
CA ASP A 269 -9.91 -7.50 17.30
C ASP A 269 -9.74 -9.03 17.42
N ASN A 270 -10.54 -9.85 16.68
CA ASN A 270 -10.43 -11.30 16.74
C ASN A 270 -9.36 -11.84 15.78
N ALA A 271 -8.20 -12.14 16.29
CA ALA A 271 -7.06 -12.64 15.53
C ALA A 271 -7.36 -13.95 14.79
N SER A 272 -8.10 -14.88 15.40
CA SER A 272 -8.48 -16.15 14.76
C SER A 272 -9.36 -15.93 13.54
N LEU A 273 -10.31 -14.97 13.63
CA LEU A 273 -11.12 -14.57 12.47
C LEU A 273 -10.25 -13.94 11.37
N HIS A 274 -9.31 -13.06 11.73
CA HIS A 274 -8.40 -12.46 10.76
C HIS A 274 -7.60 -13.52 9.98
N HIS A 275 -7.04 -14.51 10.68
CA HIS A 275 -6.31 -15.61 10.05
C HIS A 275 -7.19 -16.45 9.13
N LEU A 276 -8.39 -16.81 9.58
CA LEU A 276 -9.34 -17.60 8.78
C LEU A 276 -9.73 -16.84 7.51
N VAL A 277 -10.18 -15.58 7.66
CA VAL A 277 -10.65 -14.76 6.51
C VAL A 277 -9.50 -14.46 5.55
N HIS A 278 -8.27 -14.20 6.05
CA HIS A 278 -7.12 -14.00 5.20
C HIS A 278 -6.79 -15.23 4.37
N ARG A 279 -6.79 -16.43 4.95
CA ARG A 279 -6.50 -17.68 4.24
C ARG A 279 -7.59 -18.04 3.22
N LEU A 280 -8.87 -17.93 3.61
CA LEU A 280 -9.98 -18.15 2.68
C LEU A 280 -10.00 -17.11 1.55
N GLY A 281 -9.69 -15.85 1.87
CA GLY A 281 -9.56 -14.79 0.88
C GLY A 281 -8.40 -15.03 -0.10
N ALA A 282 -7.28 -15.60 0.35
CA ALA A 282 -6.19 -16.00 -0.54
C ALA A 282 -6.62 -17.08 -1.55
N VAL A 283 -7.43 -18.07 -1.11
CA VAL A 283 -8.02 -19.07 -2.00
C VAL A 283 -8.98 -18.41 -2.99
N LEU A 284 -9.80 -17.46 -2.54
CA LEU A 284 -10.70 -16.70 -3.43
C LEU A 284 -9.92 -15.92 -4.49
N VAL A 285 -8.87 -15.17 -4.11
CA VAL A 285 -8.02 -14.44 -5.07
C VAL A 285 -7.39 -15.39 -6.08
N ALA A 286 -6.83 -16.52 -5.63
CA ALA A 286 -6.26 -17.53 -6.50
C ALA A 286 -7.30 -18.06 -7.51
N SER A 287 -8.49 -18.40 -7.05
CA SER A 287 -9.60 -18.88 -7.87
C SER A 287 -10.03 -17.85 -8.93
N LEU A 288 -10.16 -16.56 -8.53
CA LEU A 288 -10.53 -15.49 -9.45
C LEU A 288 -9.46 -15.24 -10.51
N VAL A 289 -8.17 -15.27 -10.14
CA VAL A 289 -7.05 -15.09 -11.08
C VAL A 289 -6.99 -16.26 -12.07
N VAL A 290 -7.06 -17.50 -11.58
CA VAL A 290 -7.07 -18.69 -12.45
C VAL A 290 -8.27 -18.67 -13.41
N TRP A 291 -9.45 -18.32 -12.91
CA TRP A 291 -10.63 -18.21 -13.77
C TRP A 291 -10.49 -17.08 -14.81
N ALA A 292 -9.96 -15.94 -14.42
CA ALA A 292 -9.68 -14.84 -15.35
C ALA A 292 -8.67 -15.28 -16.44
N MET A 293 -7.62 -16.02 -16.08
CA MET A 293 -6.66 -16.59 -17.04
C MET A 293 -7.34 -17.53 -18.05
N ILE A 294 -8.12 -18.51 -17.56
CA ILE A 294 -8.85 -19.46 -18.41
C ILE A 294 -9.80 -18.71 -19.35
N LEU A 295 -10.57 -17.78 -18.82
CA LEU A 295 -11.54 -17.03 -19.61
C LEU A 295 -10.87 -16.09 -20.62
N ALA A 296 -9.73 -15.47 -20.26
CA ALA A 296 -8.93 -14.65 -21.16
C ALA A 296 -8.41 -15.44 -22.38
N HIS A 297 -7.97 -16.70 -22.18
CA HIS A 297 -7.59 -17.57 -23.28
C HIS A 297 -8.81 -17.98 -24.13
N ARG A 298 -9.90 -18.42 -23.52
CA ARG A 298 -11.12 -18.84 -24.23
C ARG A 298 -11.79 -17.74 -25.02
N ARG A 299 -11.66 -16.48 -24.60
CA ARG A 299 -12.28 -15.32 -25.22
C ARG A 299 -11.31 -14.50 -26.08
N ALA A 300 -10.12 -15.06 -26.39
CA ALA A 300 -9.08 -14.40 -27.18
C ALA A 300 -8.80 -12.95 -26.73
N ALA A 301 -8.67 -12.75 -25.41
CA ALA A 301 -8.30 -11.45 -24.84
C ALA A 301 -6.94 -10.99 -25.41
N PRO A 302 -6.64 -9.67 -25.42
CA PRO A 302 -5.36 -9.16 -25.89
C PRO A 302 -4.16 -9.87 -25.29
N GLU A 303 -3.11 -10.07 -26.06
CA GLU A 303 -1.90 -10.80 -25.62
C GLU A 303 -1.30 -10.18 -24.37
N ARG A 304 -1.23 -8.84 -24.30
CA ARG A 304 -0.75 -8.12 -23.13
C ARG A 304 -1.56 -8.42 -21.87
N THR A 305 -2.88 -8.50 -21.98
CA THR A 305 -3.76 -8.92 -20.87
C THR A 305 -3.50 -10.35 -20.45
N ARG A 306 -3.34 -11.28 -21.42
CA ARG A 306 -3.03 -12.69 -21.13
C ARG A 306 -1.68 -12.83 -20.43
N LEU A 307 -0.66 -12.08 -20.87
CA LEU A 307 0.65 -12.05 -20.24
C LEU A 307 0.56 -11.48 -18.80
N ALA A 308 -0.14 -10.36 -18.61
CA ALA A 308 -0.34 -9.79 -17.28
C ALA A 308 -1.03 -10.77 -16.32
N LEU A 309 -2.03 -11.51 -16.79
CA LEU A 309 -2.71 -12.54 -16.00
C LEU A 309 -1.81 -13.75 -15.72
N ALA A 310 -0.95 -14.15 -16.64
CA ALA A 310 0.04 -15.22 -16.40
C ALA A 310 1.04 -14.78 -15.31
N VAL A 311 1.53 -13.54 -15.37
CA VAL A 311 2.37 -12.95 -14.32
C VAL A 311 1.62 -12.88 -12.97
N ALA A 312 0.34 -12.50 -12.98
CA ALA A 312 -0.48 -12.50 -11.77
C ALA A 312 -0.64 -13.91 -11.18
N GLY A 313 -0.82 -14.93 -12.02
CA GLY A 313 -0.87 -16.34 -11.58
C GLY A 313 0.42 -16.82 -10.93
N THR A 314 1.57 -16.46 -11.50
CA THR A 314 2.89 -16.72 -10.88
C THR A 314 3.01 -16.01 -9.52
N PHE A 315 2.58 -14.77 -9.43
CA PHE A 315 2.63 -14.02 -8.17
C PHE A 315 1.68 -14.58 -7.12
N VAL A 316 0.51 -15.09 -7.50
CA VAL A 316 -0.38 -15.81 -6.58
C VAL A 316 0.29 -17.04 -6.00
N ALA A 317 0.99 -17.84 -6.82
CA ALA A 317 1.73 -19.00 -6.34
C ALA A 317 2.86 -18.61 -5.37
N LEU A 318 3.65 -17.60 -5.73
CA LEU A 318 4.71 -17.07 -4.85
C LEU A 318 4.14 -16.47 -3.56
N GLN A 319 2.99 -15.77 -3.62
CA GLN A 319 2.28 -15.26 -2.45
C GLN A 319 1.85 -16.37 -1.49
N ALA A 320 1.36 -17.49 -2.01
CA ALA A 320 1.02 -18.65 -1.18
C ALA A 320 2.26 -19.21 -0.46
N VAL A 321 3.38 -19.37 -1.18
CA VAL A 321 4.64 -19.83 -0.58
C VAL A 321 5.14 -18.88 0.50
N LEU A 322 5.20 -17.58 0.19
CA LEU A 322 5.66 -16.57 1.16
C LEU A 322 4.70 -16.44 2.36
N GLY A 323 3.39 -16.55 2.13
CA GLY A 323 2.39 -16.50 3.20
C GLY A 323 2.49 -17.69 4.15
N ILE A 324 2.71 -18.91 3.62
CA ILE A 324 2.96 -20.11 4.43
C ILE A 324 4.28 -19.95 5.19
N ALA A 325 5.35 -19.52 4.52
CA ALA A 325 6.64 -19.29 5.16
C ALA A 325 6.52 -18.25 6.29
N ALA A 326 5.85 -17.11 6.05
CA ALA A 326 5.63 -16.08 7.07
C ALA A 326 4.82 -16.60 8.29
N ALA A 327 3.91 -17.56 8.08
CA ALA A 327 3.10 -18.13 9.16
C ALA A 327 3.89 -19.07 10.07
N VAL A 328 4.99 -19.68 9.59
CA VAL A 328 5.81 -20.64 10.36
C VAL A 328 7.14 -20.05 10.84
N MET A 329 7.49 -18.82 10.39
CA MET A 329 8.74 -18.16 10.78
C MET A 329 8.71 -17.72 12.24
N PRO A 330 9.89 -17.68 12.91
CA PRO A 330 10.01 -17.17 14.29
C PRO A 330 9.50 -15.73 14.41
N ARG A 331 9.04 -15.38 15.61
CA ARG A 331 8.69 -13.98 15.93
C ARG A 331 9.93 -13.09 15.78
N GLY A 332 9.77 -11.95 15.10
CA GLY A 332 10.89 -11.03 14.83
C GLY A 332 11.50 -11.19 13.44
N GLU A 333 11.16 -12.25 12.69
CA GLU A 333 11.51 -12.32 11.27
C GLU A 333 10.80 -11.20 10.50
N VAL A 334 11.55 -10.45 9.70
CA VAL A 334 11.06 -9.27 8.98
C VAL A 334 11.05 -9.49 7.47
N VAL A 335 12.04 -10.19 6.93
CA VAL A 335 12.29 -10.26 5.48
C VAL A 335 11.17 -10.98 4.74
N VAL A 336 10.76 -12.15 5.21
CA VAL A 336 9.72 -12.96 4.54
C VAL A 336 8.34 -12.29 4.60
N PRO A 337 7.85 -11.79 5.75
CA PRO A 337 6.61 -11.02 5.78
C PRO A 337 6.66 -9.74 4.94
N LEU A 338 7.81 -9.07 4.88
CA LEU A 338 8.02 -7.87 4.06
C LEU A 338 7.97 -8.21 2.57
N ALA A 339 8.61 -9.30 2.14
CA ALA A 339 8.54 -9.80 0.77
C ALA A 339 7.11 -10.20 0.39
N HIS A 340 6.37 -10.85 1.30
CA HIS A 340 4.95 -11.17 1.12
C HIS A 340 4.10 -9.90 0.93
N LEU A 341 4.29 -8.88 1.77
CA LEU A 341 3.61 -7.58 1.65
C LEU A 341 3.93 -6.91 0.31
N PHE A 342 5.21 -6.82 -0.05
CA PHE A 342 5.68 -6.21 -1.30
C PHE A 342 5.06 -6.89 -2.52
N LEU A 343 5.15 -8.21 -2.60
CA LEU A 343 4.62 -8.99 -3.72
C LEU A 343 3.09 -8.87 -3.82
N GLY A 344 2.37 -8.74 -2.69
CA GLY A 344 0.93 -8.50 -2.68
C GLY A 344 0.55 -7.19 -3.38
N HIS A 345 1.34 -6.11 -3.18
CA HIS A 345 1.13 -4.85 -3.90
C HIS A 345 1.45 -4.97 -5.38
N VAL A 346 2.52 -5.69 -5.75
CA VAL A 346 2.84 -5.94 -7.16
C VAL A 346 1.70 -6.73 -7.83
N LEU A 347 1.19 -7.78 -7.21
CA LEU A 347 0.03 -8.53 -7.70
C LEU A 347 -1.19 -7.62 -7.92
N PHE A 348 -1.51 -6.78 -6.94
CA PHE A 348 -2.60 -5.82 -7.05
C PHE A 348 -2.43 -4.89 -8.27
N LEU A 349 -1.24 -4.31 -8.46
CA LEU A 349 -0.98 -3.41 -9.59
C LEU A 349 -0.97 -4.12 -10.95
N VAL A 350 -0.52 -5.36 -11.02
CA VAL A 350 -0.61 -6.17 -12.25
C VAL A 350 -2.08 -6.41 -12.62
N LEU A 351 -2.95 -6.65 -11.65
CA LEU A 351 -4.39 -6.78 -11.89
C LEU A 351 -5.03 -5.46 -12.31
N VAL A 352 -4.62 -4.33 -11.72
CA VAL A 352 -5.05 -2.98 -12.15
C VAL A 352 -4.61 -2.71 -13.59
N LEU A 353 -3.37 -3.05 -13.96
CA LEU A 353 -2.87 -2.94 -15.32
C LEU A 353 -3.72 -3.77 -16.30
N ALA A 354 -3.97 -5.03 -15.99
CA ALA A 354 -4.78 -5.92 -16.83
C ALA A 354 -6.23 -5.39 -17.01
N ALA A 355 -6.84 -4.86 -15.94
CA ALA A 355 -8.16 -4.24 -16.00
C ALA A 355 -8.18 -2.95 -16.84
N PHE A 356 -7.09 -2.18 -16.80
CA PHE A 356 -6.92 -0.95 -17.57
C PHE A 356 -6.81 -1.25 -19.08
N ASP A 357 -5.99 -2.21 -19.48
CA ASP A 357 -5.85 -2.62 -20.89
C ASP A 357 -7.20 -3.05 -21.48
N LEU A 358 -8.02 -3.77 -20.73
CA LEU A 358 -9.36 -4.21 -21.13
C LEU A 358 -10.38 -3.04 -21.22
N LYS A 359 -10.18 -1.94 -20.49
CA LYS A 359 -11.02 -0.75 -20.57
C LYS A 359 -10.75 0.05 -21.83
N GLN A 360 -9.51 0.35 -22.14
CA GLN A 360 -9.13 1.17 -23.31
C GLN A 360 -9.62 0.54 -24.63
N SER A 361 -9.59 -0.78 -24.70
CA SER A 361 -10.18 -1.48 -25.82
C SER A 361 -11.67 -1.15 -26.07
N GLN A 362 -12.47 -0.81 -25.06
CA GLN A 362 -13.89 -0.45 -25.22
C GLN A 362 -14.13 0.97 -25.77
N GLU A 363 -13.30 1.93 -25.40
CA GLU A 363 -13.51 3.35 -25.78
C GLU A 363 -13.17 3.61 -27.26
N GLN A 364 -12.21 2.88 -27.84
CA GLN A 364 -11.82 3.04 -29.25
C GLN A 364 -12.88 2.60 -30.27
N THR A 365 -13.82 1.72 -29.91
CA THR A 365 -14.87 1.25 -30.84
C THR A 365 -16.13 2.12 -30.81
N GLN A 366 -16.36 2.86 -29.72
CA GLN A 366 -17.50 3.78 -29.63
C GLN A 366 -17.22 5.14 -30.27
N GLY A 367 -16.00 5.43 -30.65
CA GLY A 367 -15.55 6.70 -31.25
C GLY A 367 -15.39 6.70 -32.75
N VAL A 368 -15.80 5.64 -33.48
CA VAL A 368 -15.82 5.64 -34.94
C VAL A 368 -17.23 6.03 -35.39
N PRO A 369 -17.47 7.28 -35.88
CA PRO A 369 -18.70 7.61 -36.62
C PRO A 369 -18.70 6.78 -37.90
N ALA A 370 -19.87 6.23 -38.21
CA ALA A 370 -20.14 5.50 -39.44
C ALA A 370 -20.05 6.41 -40.68
#